data_ac47ccf05b6d3a3b5d4b98a6b2e8fb70
#
_entry.id   ac47ccf05b6d3a3b5d4b98a6b2e8fb70
#
_cell.length_a   1.000
_cell.length_b   1.000
_cell.length_c   1.000
_cell.angle_alpha   90.00
_cell.angle_beta   90.00
_cell.angle_gamma   90.00
#
_symmetry.space_group_name_H-M   'P 1'
#
loop_
_entity.id
_entity.type
_entity.pdbx_description
1 polymer ?
#
loop_
_entity_poly.entity_id
_entity_poly.type
_entity_poly.pdbx_seq_one_letter_code
_entity_poly.pdbx_strand_id
1 'polypeptide(L)'
;MGAFVISNSRYNKIWTELDVSHLIRTNKREIDRDNTKVVLYNLVTFCYNKNLLLIYPFNSSDNLKEDLKIQTNNLSPKGKILFHSLRDKWLGYTDNEDGKIDRKSNIKMLDKYYNKLVSEYQEELGKVALWQSLYEEMLKEPLLLSNP
;
A
#
# COMPACT_ATOMS: atom_id res chain seq x y z
N MET A 1 18.03 -2.28 -29.20
CA MET A 1 16.75 -1.55 -29.26
C MET A 1 15.60 -2.36 -28.65
N GLY A 2 15.40 -3.61 -29.09
CA GLY A 2 14.35 -4.44 -28.55
C GLY A 2 14.44 -4.67 -27.05
N ALA A 3 15.64 -4.92 -26.53
CA ALA A 3 15.85 -5.14 -25.10
C ALA A 3 15.51 -3.89 -24.28
N PHE A 4 15.83 -2.71 -24.81
CA PHE A 4 15.50 -1.45 -24.14
C PHE A 4 14.00 -1.23 -24.07
N VAL A 5 13.28 -1.50 -25.16
CA VAL A 5 11.82 -1.39 -25.21
C VAL A 5 11.17 -2.35 -24.21
N ILE A 6 11.67 -3.58 -24.12
CA ILE A 6 11.17 -4.57 -23.18
C ILE A 6 11.37 -4.08 -21.74
N SER A 7 12.54 -3.49 -21.43
CA SER A 7 12.82 -2.93 -20.11
C SER A 7 11.82 -1.82 -19.77
N ASN A 8 11.54 -0.91 -20.69
CA ASN A 8 10.56 0.14 -20.49
C ASN A 8 9.16 -0.43 -20.25
N SER A 9 8.78 -1.48 -20.97
CA SER A 9 7.52 -2.17 -20.74
C SER A 9 7.41 -2.71 -19.32
N ARG A 10 8.49 -3.26 -18.79
CA ARG A 10 8.53 -3.75 -17.42
C ARG A 10 8.27 -2.63 -16.42
N TYR A 11 8.92 -1.49 -16.57
CA TYR A 11 8.78 -0.37 -15.65
C TYR A 11 7.36 0.22 -15.69
N ASN A 12 6.70 0.13 -16.83
CA ASN A 12 5.35 0.66 -17.00
C ASN A 12 4.26 -0.37 -16.71
N LYS A 13 4.65 -1.61 -16.37
CA LYS A 13 3.69 -2.66 -16.12
C LYS A 13 2.99 -2.44 -14.78
N ILE A 14 1.65 -2.56 -14.81
CA ILE A 14 0.83 -2.47 -13.62
C ILE A 14 0.71 -3.87 -13.02
N TRP A 15 1.10 -3.98 -11.76
CA TRP A 15 1.03 -5.24 -11.01
C TRP A 15 -0.11 -5.17 -10.01
N THR A 16 -0.74 -6.32 -9.76
CA THR A 16 -1.67 -6.44 -8.65
C THR A 16 -0.87 -6.65 -7.37
N GLU A 17 -0.94 -5.68 -6.49
CA GLU A 17 -0.22 -5.70 -5.22
C GLU A 17 -1.03 -6.39 -4.13
N LEU A 18 -2.35 -6.32 -4.19
CA LEU A 18 -3.24 -6.98 -3.23
C LEU A 18 -4.59 -7.23 -3.88
N ASP A 19 -5.03 -8.49 -3.89
CA ASP A 19 -6.36 -8.88 -4.36
C ASP A 19 -7.15 -9.43 -3.17
N VAL A 20 -7.97 -8.57 -2.57
CA VAL A 20 -8.70 -8.88 -1.35
C VAL A 20 -9.63 -10.07 -1.53
N SER A 21 -10.44 -10.03 -2.56
CA SER A 21 -11.40 -11.10 -2.85
C SER A 21 -10.72 -12.45 -3.04
N HIS A 22 -9.62 -12.48 -3.79
CA HIS A 22 -8.87 -13.71 -4.04
C HIS A 22 -8.30 -14.29 -2.74
N LEU A 23 -7.69 -13.46 -1.91
CA LEU A 23 -7.09 -13.91 -0.66
C LEU A 23 -8.12 -14.47 0.30
N ILE A 24 -9.32 -13.88 0.34
CA ILE A 24 -10.40 -14.40 1.17
C ILE A 24 -10.91 -15.73 0.65
N ARG A 25 -11.15 -15.84 -0.66
CA ARG A 25 -11.72 -17.04 -1.29
C ARG A 25 -10.80 -18.25 -1.25
N THR A 26 -9.49 -18.05 -1.15
CA THR A 26 -8.54 -19.19 -1.09
C THR A 26 -8.63 -19.95 0.22
N ASN A 27 -9.26 -19.40 1.24
CA ASN A 27 -9.47 -20.09 2.50
C ASN A 27 -10.71 -20.98 2.40
N LYS A 28 -10.56 -22.26 2.76
CA LYS A 28 -11.63 -23.23 2.67
C LYS A 28 -12.65 -23.12 3.82
N ARG A 29 -12.17 -22.78 5.03
CA ARG A 29 -13.03 -22.69 6.20
C ARG A 29 -13.55 -21.26 6.36
N GLU A 30 -14.80 -21.16 6.81
CA GLU A 30 -15.43 -19.86 7.05
C GLU A 30 -14.66 -19.03 8.08
N ILE A 31 -14.18 -19.66 9.17
CA ILE A 31 -13.45 -18.97 10.20
C ILE A 31 -12.13 -18.38 9.65
N ASP A 32 -11.48 -19.08 8.74
CA ASP A 32 -10.25 -18.58 8.12
C ASP A 32 -10.54 -17.42 7.17
N ARG A 33 -11.66 -17.48 6.46
CA ARG A 33 -12.10 -16.35 5.63
C ARG A 33 -12.39 -15.11 6.48
N ASP A 34 -13.06 -15.29 7.63
CA ASP A 34 -13.37 -14.19 8.54
C ASP A 34 -12.09 -13.59 9.14
N ASN A 35 -11.13 -14.44 9.53
CA ASN A 35 -9.84 -13.97 10.03
C ASN A 35 -9.07 -13.20 8.97
N THR A 36 -9.07 -13.69 7.74
CA THR A 36 -8.41 -13.03 6.61
C THR A 36 -9.01 -11.65 6.34
N LYS A 37 -10.35 -11.52 6.46
CA LYS A 37 -11.00 -10.22 6.32
C LYS A 37 -10.46 -9.21 7.33
N VAL A 38 -10.27 -9.62 8.58
CA VAL A 38 -9.71 -8.76 9.63
C VAL A 38 -8.27 -8.37 9.31
N VAL A 39 -7.46 -9.35 8.91
CA VAL A 39 -6.05 -9.12 8.53
C VAL A 39 -5.96 -8.07 7.42
N LEU A 40 -6.76 -8.23 6.38
CA LEU A 40 -6.73 -7.33 5.22
C LEU A 40 -7.31 -5.96 5.54
N TYR A 41 -8.39 -5.92 6.32
CA TYR A 41 -9.00 -4.66 6.75
C TYR A 41 -7.98 -3.80 7.51
N ASN A 42 -7.27 -4.41 8.47
CA ASN A 42 -6.29 -3.69 9.27
C ASN A 42 -5.11 -3.19 8.43
N LEU A 43 -4.62 -4.02 7.50
CA LEU A 43 -3.54 -3.62 6.61
C LEU A 43 -3.94 -2.45 5.73
N VAL A 44 -5.08 -2.56 5.05
CA VAL A 44 -5.52 -1.56 4.09
C VAL A 44 -5.87 -0.25 4.80
N THR A 45 -6.55 -0.34 5.94
CA THR A 45 -6.87 0.83 6.75
C THR A 45 -5.61 1.58 7.19
N PHE A 46 -4.62 0.83 7.67
CA PHE A 46 -3.33 1.40 8.07
C PHE A 46 -2.66 2.11 6.89
N CYS A 47 -2.60 1.45 5.74
CA CYS A 47 -1.98 2.01 4.55
C CYS A 47 -2.72 3.26 4.05
N TYR A 48 -4.04 3.23 4.09
CA TYR A 48 -4.84 4.40 3.71
C TYR A 48 -4.54 5.58 4.64
N ASN A 49 -4.50 5.34 5.93
CA ASN A 49 -4.24 6.38 6.93
C ASN A 49 -2.81 6.95 6.86
N LYS A 50 -1.87 6.15 6.36
CA LYS A 50 -0.47 6.59 6.16
C LYS A 50 -0.24 7.20 4.78
N ASN A 51 -1.29 7.41 4.00
CA ASN A 51 -1.20 8.00 2.66
C ASN A 51 -0.37 7.16 1.68
N LEU A 52 -0.44 5.85 1.82
CA LEU A 52 0.22 4.93 0.88
C LEU A 52 -0.67 4.61 -0.33
N LEU A 53 -1.97 4.88 -0.24
CA LEU A 53 -2.95 4.57 -1.27
C LEU A 53 -3.50 5.86 -1.90
N LEU A 54 -3.73 5.81 -3.21
CA LEU A 54 -4.39 6.88 -3.96
C LEU A 54 -5.89 6.66 -4.10
N ILE A 55 -6.37 5.46 -3.78
CA ILE A 55 -7.78 5.09 -3.90
C ILE A 55 -8.45 5.03 -2.53
N TYR A 56 -9.76 5.22 -2.53
CA TYR A 56 -10.57 5.05 -1.33
C TYR A 56 -11.05 3.60 -1.27
N PRO A 57 -10.59 2.81 -0.29
CA PRO A 57 -10.81 1.36 -0.32
C PRO A 57 -12.08 0.88 0.36
N PHE A 58 -12.89 1.79 0.93
CA PHE A 58 -14.02 1.40 1.76
C PHE A 58 -15.34 1.53 1.02
N ASN A 59 -16.33 0.70 1.44
CA ASN A 59 -17.71 0.82 0.99
C ASN A 59 -18.52 1.71 1.94
N SER A 60 -19.82 1.84 1.68
CA SER A 60 -20.71 2.69 2.47
C SER A 60 -20.88 2.22 3.93
N SER A 61 -20.51 0.99 4.24
CA SER A 61 -20.57 0.41 5.59
C SER A 61 -19.22 0.45 6.31
N ASP A 62 -18.27 1.20 5.81
CA ASP A 62 -16.90 1.34 6.34
C ASP A 62 -16.10 0.04 6.35
N ASN A 63 -16.52 -0.95 5.58
CA ASN A 63 -15.76 -2.16 5.32
C ASN A 63 -14.99 -2.01 4.02
N LEU A 64 -14.05 -2.92 3.75
CA LEU A 64 -13.36 -2.93 2.45
C LEU A 64 -14.36 -3.25 1.34
N LYS A 65 -14.18 -2.64 0.19
CA LYS A 65 -14.92 -3.02 -1.02
C LYS A 65 -14.67 -4.48 -1.32
N GLU A 66 -15.72 -5.22 -1.66
CA GLU A 66 -15.63 -6.68 -1.87
C GLU A 66 -14.69 -7.06 -3.01
N ASP A 67 -14.66 -6.26 -4.05
CA ASP A 67 -13.85 -6.49 -5.24
C ASP A 67 -12.56 -5.68 -5.23
N LEU A 68 -12.10 -5.24 -4.06
CA LEU A 68 -10.93 -4.38 -3.94
C LEU A 68 -9.69 -5.08 -4.48
N LYS A 69 -9.05 -4.42 -5.44
CA LYS A 69 -7.72 -4.76 -5.93
C LYS A 69 -6.85 -3.53 -5.82
N ILE A 70 -5.73 -3.66 -5.15
CA ILE A 70 -4.74 -2.61 -5.10
C ILE A 70 -3.67 -2.94 -6.13
N GLN A 71 -3.57 -2.09 -7.14
CA GLN A 71 -2.57 -2.23 -8.20
C GLN A 71 -1.46 -1.21 -7.98
N THR A 72 -0.34 -1.39 -8.67
CA THR A 72 0.82 -0.51 -8.53
C THR A 72 0.44 0.96 -8.73
N ASN A 73 -0.43 1.25 -9.71
CA ASN A 73 -0.85 2.61 -10.00
C ASN A 73 -1.84 3.18 -8.98
N ASN A 74 -2.33 2.36 -8.05
CA ASN A 74 -3.16 2.83 -6.94
C ASN A 74 -2.34 3.24 -5.73
N LEU A 75 -1.02 3.08 -5.79
CA LEU A 75 -0.12 3.44 -4.70
C LEU A 75 0.41 4.86 -4.89
N SER A 76 0.48 5.61 -3.80
CA SER A 76 1.19 6.89 -3.81
C SER A 76 2.68 6.66 -4.06
N PRO A 77 3.48 7.70 -4.38
CA PRO A 77 4.93 7.53 -4.47
C PRO A 77 5.53 6.92 -3.21
N LYS A 78 5.06 7.33 -2.04
CA LYS A 78 5.46 6.74 -0.75
C LYS A 78 5.02 5.28 -0.65
N GLY A 79 3.81 4.98 -1.10
CA GLY A 79 3.26 3.64 -1.13
C GLY A 79 4.05 2.69 -2.02
N LYS A 80 4.54 3.17 -3.16
CA LYS A 80 5.37 2.36 -4.05
C LYS A 80 6.68 1.91 -3.39
N ILE A 81 7.18 2.68 -2.45
CA ILE A 81 8.40 2.34 -1.71
C ILE A 81 8.08 1.36 -0.58
N LEU A 82 7.00 1.56 0.15
CA LEU A 82 6.76 0.90 1.44
C LEU A 82 5.74 -0.23 1.42
N PHE A 83 4.75 -0.18 0.51
CA PHE A 83 3.58 -1.07 0.59
C PHE A 83 3.95 -2.55 0.52
N HIS A 84 4.76 -2.92 -0.46
CA HIS A 84 5.11 -4.33 -0.71
C HIS A 84 5.74 -4.98 0.54
N SER A 85 6.72 -4.31 1.12
CA SER A 85 7.43 -4.82 2.31
C SER A 85 6.52 -4.85 3.54
N LEU A 86 5.70 -3.82 3.72
CA LEU A 86 4.75 -3.78 4.83
C LEU A 86 3.71 -4.89 4.71
N ARG A 87 3.17 -5.08 3.52
CA ARG A 87 2.22 -6.16 3.22
C ARG A 87 2.82 -7.52 3.59
N ASP A 88 4.03 -7.80 3.11
CA ASP A 88 4.67 -9.10 3.32
C ASP A 88 4.96 -9.34 4.79
N LYS A 89 5.44 -8.33 5.51
CA LYS A 89 5.70 -8.44 6.95
C LYS A 89 4.42 -8.70 7.74
N TRP A 90 3.37 -7.97 7.43
CA TRP A 90 2.08 -8.12 8.12
C TRP A 90 1.44 -9.48 7.83
N LEU A 91 1.38 -9.90 6.56
CA LEU A 91 0.81 -11.19 6.19
C LEU A 91 1.61 -12.34 6.82
N GLY A 92 2.94 -12.26 6.82
CA GLY A 92 3.78 -13.26 7.47
C GLY A 92 3.57 -13.33 8.98
N TYR A 93 3.45 -12.19 9.64
CA TYR A 93 3.21 -12.13 11.07
C TYR A 93 1.86 -12.74 11.45
N THR A 94 0.80 -12.38 10.74
CA THR A 94 -0.56 -12.84 11.04
C THR A 94 -0.80 -14.29 10.64
N ASP A 95 -0.02 -14.80 9.69
CA ASP A 95 -0.12 -16.19 9.25
C ASP A 95 0.34 -17.19 10.31
N ASN A 96 1.15 -16.73 11.27
CA ASN A 96 1.68 -17.56 12.36
C ASN A 96 0.89 -17.43 13.66
N GLU A 97 -0.35 -16.97 13.60
CA GLU A 97 -1.21 -16.83 14.78
C GLU A 97 -1.48 -18.18 15.43
N ASP A 98 -1.24 -18.29 16.75
CA ASP A 98 -1.29 -19.55 17.47
C ASP A 98 -2.46 -19.68 18.46
N GLY A 99 -3.42 -18.82 18.42
CA GLY A 99 -4.59 -18.86 19.31
C GLY A 99 -4.37 -18.28 20.69
N LYS A 100 -3.14 -18.09 21.14
CA LYS A 100 -2.81 -17.42 22.41
C LYS A 100 -2.62 -15.93 22.20
N ILE A 101 -2.15 -15.56 21.01
CA ILE A 101 -1.88 -14.17 20.64
C ILE A 101 -2.75 -13.85 19.44
N ASP A 102 -3.61 -12.86 19.60
CA ASP A 102 -4.43 -12.35 18.50
C ASP A 102 -3.60 -11.40 17.64
N ARG A 103 -2.83 -11.97 16.71
CA ARG A 103 -1.93 -11.19 15.86
C ARG A 103 -2.67 -10.34 14.83
N LYS A 104 -3.81 -10.83 14.35
CA LYS A 104 -4.57 -10.08 13.32
C LYS A 104 -5.11 -8.75 13.85
N SER A 105 -5.31 -8.64 15.15
CA SER A 105 -5.79 -7.43 15.80
C SER A 105 -4.67 -6.60 16.42
N ASN A 106 -3.43 -7.07 16.35
CA ASN A 106 -2.29 -6.37 16.95
C ASN A 106 -1.74 -5.32 15.98
N ILE A 107 -2.51 -4.27 15.77
CA ILE A 107 -2.15 -3.19 14.84
C ILE A 107 -0.90 -2.43 15.25
N LYS A 108 -0.46 -2.55 16.50
CA LYS A 108 0.82 -1.97 16.96
C LYS A 108 2.00 -2.52 16.18
N MET A 109 1.89 -3.77 15.71
CA MET A 109 2.94 -4.36 14.87
C MET A 109 3.02 -3.70 13.50
N LEU A 110 1.90 -3.22 12.96
CA LEU A 110 1.92 -2.44 11.72
C LEU A 110 2.72 -1.15 11.92
N ASP A 111 2.51 -0.44 13.02
CA ASP A 111 3.30 0.75 13.36
C ASP A 111 4.78 0.42 13.47
N LYS A 112 5.10 -0.68 14.13
CA LYS A 112 6.49 -1.11 14.32
C LYS A 112 7.16 -1.40 12.98
N TYR A 113 6.52 -2.18 12.13
CA TYR A 113 7.03 -2.50 10.79
C TYR A 113 7.15 -1.25 9.93
N TYR A 114 6.15 -0.40 9.97
CA TYR A 114 6.12 0.83 9.19
C TYR A 114 7.29 1.75 9.59
N ASN A 115 7.48 1.98 10.88
CA ASN A 115 8.54 2.85 11.37
C ASN A 115 9.93 2.31 11.01
N LYS A 116 10.09 0.99 11.08
CA LYS A 116 11.33 0.34 10.67
C LYS A 116 11.60 0.54 9.18
N LEU A 117 10.57 0.35 8.35
CA LEU A 117 10.68 0.54 6.90
C LEU A 117 10.96 2.00 6.54
N VAL A 118 10.32 2.94 7.20
CA VAL A 118 10.60 4.38 7.01
C VAL A 118 12.06 4.68 7.30
N SER A 119 12.61 4.09 8.35
CA SER A 119 14.02 4.24 8.69
C SER A 119 14.94 3.63 7.64
N GLU A 120 14.59 2.43 7.15
CA GLU A 120 15.39 1.72 6.12
C GLU A 120 15.37 2.45 4.77
N TYR A 121 14.24 3.05 4.41
CA TYR A 121 14.06 3.72 3.11
C TYR A 121 14.11 5.24 3.23
N GLN A 122 14.80 5.75 4.22
CA GLN A 122 14.86 7.17 4.53
C GLN A 122 15.33 8.02 3.36
N GLU A 123 16.33 7.54 2.63
CA GLU A 123 16.89 8.24 1.48
C GLU A 123 15.87 8.33 0.34
N GLU A 124 15.24 7.21 -0.01
CA GLU A 124 14.25 7.16 -1.08
C GLU A 124 13.02 8.00 -0.75
N LEU A 125 12.59 7.96 0.50
CA LEU A 125 11.46 8.77 0.97
C LEU A 125 11.80 10.26 0.95
N GLY A 126 13.05 10.60 1.25
CA GLY A 126 13.52 11.98 1.16
C GLY A 126 13.49 12.50 -0.27
N LYS A 127 13.82 11.66 -1.24
CA LYS A 127 13.74 12.02 -2.67
C LYS A 127 12.30 12.26 -3.09
N VAL A 128 11.37 11.42 -2.64
CA VAL A 128 9.94 11.59 -2.92
C VAL A 128 9.44 12.93 -2.37
N ALA A 129 9.78 13.25 -1.13
CA ALA A 129 9.38 14.50 -0.49
C ALA A 129 9.94 15.71 -1.25
N LEU A 130 11.19 15.62 -1.69
CA LEU A 130 11.83 16.68 -2.48
C LEU A 130 11.13 16.88 -3.82
N TRP A 131 10.86 15.80 -4.54
CA TRP A 131 10.16 15.87 -5.83
C TRP A 131 8.77 16.46 -5.68
N GLN A 132 8.05 16.11 -4.64
CA GLN A 132 6.73 16.64 -4.36
C GLN A 132 6.80 18.15 -4.09
N SER A 133 7.77 18.58 -3.32
CA SER A 133 7.99 19.99 -3.02
C SER A 133 8.32 20.79 -4.29
N LEU A 134 9.19 20.26 -5.14
CA LEU A 134 9.54 20.89 -6.42
C LEU A 134 8.35 20.96 -7.37
N TYR A 135 7.54 19.90 -7.40
CA TYR A 135 6.34 19.87 -8.21
C TYR A 135 5.34 20.94 -7.79
N GLU A 136 5.15 21.13 -6.49
CA GLU A 136 4.26 22.15 -5.95
C GLU A 136 4.74 23.55 -6.32
N GLU A 137 6.05 23.81 -6.26
CA GLU A 137 6.62 25.07 -6.69
C GLU A 137 6.44 25.31 -8.19
N MET A 138 6.63 24.29 -8.99
CA MET A 138 6.41 24.39 -10.44
C MET A 138 4.98 24.75 -10.79
N LEU A 139 4.02 24.26 -10.02
CA LEU A 139 2.61 24.59 -10.22
C LEU A 139 2.33 26.06 -9.91
N LYS A 140 3.10 26.67 -9.01
CA LYS A 140 2.97 28.10 -8.67
C LYS A 140 3.60 29.00 -9.72
N GLU A 141 4.74 28.62 -10.28
CA GLU A 141 5.48 29.42 -11.26
C GLU A 141 4.66 29.80 -12.51
N PRO A 142 3.95 28.87 -13.16
CA PRO A 142 3.14 29.23 -14.33
C PRO A 142 2.12 30.34 -14.04
N LEU A 143 1.56 30.35 -12.82
CA LEU A 143 0.61 31.38 -12.43
C LEU A 143 1.29 32.74 -12.30
N LEU A 144 2.50 32.78 -11.78
CA LEU A 144 3.28 34.00 -11.64
C LEU A 144 3.72 34.52 -13.01
N LEU A 145 4.14 33.63 -13.92
CA LEU A 145 4.59 33.98 -15.25
C LEU A 145 3.43 34.41 -16.16
N SER A 146 2.24 33.86 -15.97
CA SER A 146 1.07 34.19 -16.78
C SER A 146 0.36 35.47 -16.32
N ASN A 147 0.85 36.08 -15.29
CA ASN A 147 0.25 37.27 -14.66
C ASN A 147 1.25 38.45 -14.70
N PRO A 148 1.49 39.03 -15.89
CA PRO A 148 2.44 40.09 -16.07
C PRO A 148 1.98 41.40 -15.42
#